data_202fbb5281560b5d012e09f4fb807917
#
_entry.id   202fbb5281560b5d012e09f4fb807917
#
_cell.length_a   1.000
_cell.length_b   1.000
_cell.length_c   1.000
_cell.angle_alpha   90.00
_cell.angle_beta   90.00
_cell.angle_gamma   90.00
#
_symmetry.space_group_name_H-M   'P 1'
#
loop_
_entity.id
_entity.type
_entity.pdbx_description
1 polymer ?
#
loop_
_entity_poly.entity_id
_entity_poly.type
_entity_poly.pdbx_seq_one_letter_code
_entity_poly.pdbx_strand_id
1 'polypeptide(L)'
;MNRKHKLLSIGEAARLTGASVKSLRYYEQLNLLKPAYVAPDSGYRYYTTNQLYIVGIIKFAIEMDIPLKEISHILNNDGIVNFQALSSLAKEVANKKIQVLEHGLKFVEFFEQQFALYEKYPTGPIYTRPIPEKFLYVIPIPNNKAFDRKLQYEDEVINLFFDLPYDEMNDNVSLEHGLLLEHSPDGIKRYVFIEVPKRKANYRPIPAGSYHCRKGDSYSIEHSQEIFADSLAKDQPFIAIETEIISAEININNPVNELRVIAL
;
A
#
# COMPACT_ATOMS: atom_id res chain seq x y z
N MET A 1 -4.14 -23.62 -54.52
CA MET A 1 -5.50 -23.06 -54.26
C MET A 1 -5.34 -21.70 -53.63
N ASN A 2 -5.49 -20.61 -54.41
CA ASN A 2 -5.34 -19.25 -53.93
C ASN A 2 -6.58 -18.89 -53.09
N ARG A 3 -6.53 -19.01 -51.76
CA ARG A 3 -7.59 -18.45 -50.92
C ARG A 3 -7.51 -16.91 -51.02
N LYS A 4 -8.34 -16.32 -51.84
CA LYS A 4 -8.57 -14.87 -51.83
C LYS A 4 -8.97 -14.51 -50.36
N HIS A 5 -8.06 -13.90 -49.62
CA HIS A 5 -8.36 -13.40 -48.29
C HIS A 5 -9.50 -12.38 -48.47
N LYS A 6 -10.64 -12.64 -47.84
CA LYS A 6 -11.79 -11.72 -47.83
C LYS A 6 -11.35 -10.43 -47.12
N LEU A 7 -11.35 -9.31 -47.82
CA LEU A 7 -11.10 -8.01 -47.24
C LEU A 7 -12.36 -7.54 -46.51
N LEU A 8 -12.16 -7.07 -45.31
CA LEU A 8 -13.20 -6.51 -44.43
C LEU A 8 -13.04 -4.99 -44.42
N SER A 9 -14.12 -4.26 -44.58
CA SER A 9 -14.14 -2.82 -44.37
C SER A 9 -13.81 -2.48 -42.92
N ILE A 10 -13.35 -1.25 -42.66
CA ILE A 10 -13.08 -0.78 -41.28
C ILE A 10 -14.28 -0.92 -40.36
N GLY A 11 -15.49 -0.74 -40.87
CA GLY A 11 -16.74 -0.92 -40.12
C GLY A 11 -17.00 -2.39 -39.77
N GLU A 12 -16.72 -3.33 -40.69
CA GLU A 12 -16.83 -4.78 -40.43
C GLU A 12 -15.77 -5.25 -39.45
N ALA A 13 -14.53 -4.78 -39.61
CA ALA A 13 -13.45 -5.06 -38.67
C ALA A 13 -13.79 -4.53 -37.25
N ALA A 14 -14.31 -3.32 -37.14
CA ALA A 14 -14.75 -2.73 -35.88
C ALA A 14 -15.86 -3.58 -35.21
N ARG A 15 -16.88 -3.97 -35.97
CA ARG A 15 -17.98 -4.80 -35.47
C ARG A 15 -17.50 -6.18 -34.99
N LEU A 16 -16.63 -6.83 -35.76
CA LEU A 16 -16.13 -8.17 -35.42
C LEU A 16 -15.19 -8.20 -34.24
N THR A 17 -14.39 -7.14 -34.02
CA THR A 17 -13.44 -7.05 -32.93
C THR A 17 -14.00 -6.37 -31.68
N GLY A 18 -15.12 -5.68 -31.79
CA GLY A 18 -15.64 -4.81 -30.73
C GLY A 18 -14.80 -3.55 -30.49
N ALA A 19 -13.85 -3.24 -31.37
CA ALA A 19 -13.11 -1.99 -31.35
C ALA A 19 -13.87 -0.91 -32.12
N SER A 20 -13.70 0.38 -31.72
CA SER A 20 -14.29 1.47 -32.47
C SER A 20 -13.49 1.75 -33.77
N VAL A 21 -14.18 2.30 -34.80
CA VAL A 21 -13.48 2.79 -36.01
C VAL A 21 -12.39 3.80 -35.66
N LYS A 22 -12.63 4.64 -34.65
CA LYS A 22 -11.66 5.60 -34.14
C LYS A 22 -10.41 4.88 -33.55
N SER A 23 -10.63 3.82 -32.79
CA SER A 23 -9.53 2.99 -32.23
C SER A 23 -8.70 2.34 -33.33
N LEU A 24 -9.34 1.76 -34.36
CA LEU A 24 -8.61 1.14 -35.47
C LEU A 24 -7.74 2.15 -36.24
N ARG A 25 -8.24 3.38 -36.47
CA ARG A 25 -7.43 4.48 -37.04
C ARG A 25 -6.27 4.90 -36.12
N TYR A 26 -6.49 4.91 -34.81
CA TYR A 26 -5.45 5.23 -33.84
C TYR A 26 -4.35 4.16 -33.82
N TYR A 27 -4.72 2.87 -33.92
CA TYR A 27 -3.74 1.78 -34.04
C TYR A 27 -2.92 1.87 -35.31
N GLU A 28 -3.51 2.33 -36.41
CA GLU A 28 -2.78 2.63 -37.65
C GLU A 28 -1.78 3.78 -37.45
N GLN A 29 -2.17 4.87 -36.79
CA GLN A 29 -1.28 6.02 -36.48
C GLN A 29 -0.08 5.62 -35.61
N LEU A 30 -0.31 4.68 -34.68
CA LEU A 30 0.75 4.11 -33.84
C LEU A 30 1.57 3.02 -34.55
N ASN A 31 1.32 2.74 -35.84
CA ASN A 31 1.93 1.64 -36.59
C ASN A 31 1.71 0.23 -36.00
N LEU A 32 0.70 0.05 -35.14
CA LEU A 32 0.34 -1.23 -34.53
C LEU A 32 -0.52 -2.10 -35.47
N LEU A 33 -1.34 -1.48 -36.32
CA LEU A 33 -2.24 -2.15 -37.24
C LEU A 33 -2.33 -1.36 -38.56
N LYS A 34 -1.55 -1.74 -39.56
CA LYS A 34 -1.66 -1.17 -40.92
C LYS A 34 -2.79 -1.86 -41.69
N PRO A 35 -3.68 -1.12 -42.37
CA PRO A 35 -4.70 -1.74 -43.23
C PRO A 35 -4.02 -2.56 -44.32
N ALA A 36 -4.62 -3.71 -44.68
CA ALA A 36 -4.13 -4.55 -45.76
C ALA A 36 -4.24 -3.88 -47.14
N TYR A 37 -5.25 -2.98 -47.25
CA TYR A 37 -5.46 -2.21 -48.45
C TYR A 37 -6.16 -0.87 -48.12
N VAL A 38 -5.71 0.18 -48.75
CA VAL A 38 -6.36 1.50 -48.73
C VAL A 38 -6.78 1.83 -50.15
N ALA A 39 -8.06 2.08 -50.39
CA ALA A 39 -8.57 2.42 -51.72
C ALA A 39 -8.01 3.79 -52.16
N PRO A 40 -7.33 3.89 -53.33
CA PRO A 40 -6.70 5.13 -53.77
C PRO A 40 -7.66 6.29 -53.94
N ASP A 41 -8.85 6.00 -54.44
CA ASP A 41 -9.84 7.01 -54.82
C ASP A 41 -10.62 7.58 -53.63
N SER A 42 -10.85 6.74 -52.58
CA SER A 42 -11.71 7.09 -51.45
C SER A 42 -11.02 7.12 -50.09
N GLY A 43 -9.76 6.65 -50.03
CA GLY A 43 -9.04 6.48 -48.79
C GLY A 43 -9.66 5.42 -47.86
N TYR A 44 -10.54 4.57 -48.36
CA TYR A 44 -11.23 3.57 -47.59
C TYR A 44 -10.29 2.43 -47.18
N ARG A 45 -10.36 2.04 -45.89
CA ARG A 45 -9.44 1.07 -45.27
C ARG A 45 -10.07 -0.31 -45.23
N TYR A 46 -9.27 -1.31 -45.62
CA TYR A 46 -9.68 -2.71 -45.59
C TYR A 46 -8.64 -3.55 -44.85
N TYR A 47 -9.13 -4.56 -44.14
CA TYR A 47 -8.35 -5.44 -43.28
C TYR A 47 -8.56 -6.91 -43.66
N THR A 48 -7.56 -7.74 -43.43
CA THR A 48 -7.70 -9.20 -43.54
C THR A 48 -8.24 -9.79 -42.26
N THR A 49 -8.84 -10.99 -42.33
CA THR A 49 -9.29 -11.72 -41.16
C THR A 49 -8.12 -11.97 -40.12
N ASN A 50 -6.90 -12.21 -40.62
CA ASN A 50 -5.74 -12.41 -39.77
C ASN A 50 -5.37 -11.16 -38.94
N GLN A 51 -5.59 -9.98 -39.48
CA GLN A 51 -5.35 -8.72 -38.76
C GLN A 51 -6.29 -8.50 -37.58
N LEU A 52 -7.45 -9.19 -37.54
CA LEU A 52 -8.34 -9.13 -36.38
C LEU A 52 -7.71 -9.74 -35.13
N TYR A 53 -6.81 -10.70 -35.26
CA TYR A 53 -6.04 -11.22 -34.13
C TYR A 53 -5.13 -10.16 -33.51
N ILE A 54 -4.51 -9.30 -34.33
CA ILE A 54 -3.70 -8.17 -33.85
C ILE A 54 -4.56 -7.22 -33.01
N VAL A 55 -5.79 -6.92 -33.46
CA VAL A 55 -6.72 -6.11 -32.68
C VAL A 55 -7.04 -6.75 -31.33
N GLY A 56 -7.21 -8.08 -31.30
CA GLY A 56 -7.40 -8.85 -30.07
C GLY A 56 -6.23 -8.69 -29.10
N ILE A 57 -4.99 -8.77 -29.60
CA ILE A 57 -3.76 -8.58 -28.80
C ILE A 57 -3.69 -7.15 -28.25
N ILE A 58 -3.99 -6.15 -29.07
CA ILE A 58 -4.00 -4.74 -28.63
C ILE A 58 -5.05 -4.53 -27.52
N LYS A 59 -6.25 -5.09 -27.68
CA LYS A 59 -7.31 -5.01 -26.67
C LYS A 59 -6.90 -5.69 -25.37
N PHE A 60 -6.34 -6.91 -25.45
CA PHE A 60 -5.79 -7.60 -24.29
C PHE A 60 -4.73 -6.75 -23.56
N ALA A 61 -3.82 -6.14 -24.33
CA ALA A 61 -2.81 -5.25 -23.75
C ALA A 61 -3.43 -4.05 -23.02
N ILE A 62 -4.46 -3.43 -23.60
CA ILE A 62 -5.19 -2.31 -22.98
C ILE A 62 -5.90 -2.76 -21.68
N GLU A 63 -6.57 -3.92 -21.70
CA GLU A 63 -7.23 -4.49 -20.51
C GLU A 63 -6.24 -4.81 -19.38
N MET A 64 -5.01 -5.17 -19.75
CA MET A 64 -3.93 -5.42 -18.82
C MET A 64 -3.17 -4.15 -18.39
N ASP A 65 -3.55 -2.96 -18.90
CA ASP A 65 -2.82 -1.69 -18.74
C ASP A 65 -1.37 -1.74 -19.25
N ILE A 66 -1.11 -2.58 -20.25
CA ILE A 66 0.17 -2.59 -20.96
C ILE A 66 0.23 -1.39 -21.89
N PRO A 67 1.24 -0.50 -21.79
CA PRO A 67 1.35 0.64 -22.67
C PRO A 67 1.44 0.22 -24.14
N LEU A 68 0.68 0.85 -25.03
CA LEU A 68 0.68 0.51 -26.46
C LEU A 68 2.06 0.64 -27.11
N LYS A 69 2.93 1.50 -26.55
CA LYS A 69 4.33 1.62 -26.98
C LYS A 69 5.09 0.31 -26.81
N GLU A 70 4.87 -0.42 -25.73
CA GLU A 70 5.52 -1.73 -25.49
C GLU A 70 5.01 -2.76 -26.50
N ILE A 71 3.75 -2.68 -26.89
CA ILE A 71 3.16 -3.56 -27.90
C ILE A 71 3.79 -3.34 -29.28
N SER A 72 4.21 -2.13 -29.59
CA SER A 72 4.90 -1.84 -30.88
C SER A 72 6.21 -2.58 -31.05
N HIS A 73 6.89 -2.98 -29.97
CA HIS A 73 8.09 -3.80 -30.01
C HIS A 73 7.82 -5.30 -30.11
N ILE A 74 6.60 -5.72 -29.75
CA ILE A 74 6.14 -7.11 -29.79
C ILE A 74 5.53 -7.44 -31.16
N LEU A 75 4.89 -6.47 -31.78
CA LEU A 75 4.32 -6.54 -33.13
C LEU A 75 5.33 -5.98 -34.14
N ASN A 76 5.92 -6.83 -34.99
CA ASN A 76 6.72 -6.29 -36.06
C ASN A 76 5.86 -5.83 -37.25
N ASN A 77 6.45 -5.03 -38.14
CA ASN A 77 5.75 -4.49 -39.33
C ASN A 77 5.30 -5.57 -40.33
N ASP A 78 5.82 -6.77 -40.24
CA ASP A 78 5.53 -7.92 -41.14
C ASP A 78 4.40 -8.79 -40.59
N GLY A 79 3.72 -8.38 -39.53
CA GLY A 79 2.62 -9.10 -38.89
C GLY A 79 3.06 -10.29 -38.04
N ILE A 80 4.35 -10.37 -37.70
CA ILE A 80 4.86 -11.38 -36.76
C ILE A 80 4.67 -10.88 -35.33
N VAL A 81 4.05 -11.71 -34.51
CA VAL A 81 3.85 -11.46 -33.08
C VAL A 81 4.83 -12.26 -32.27
N ASN A 82 5.64 -11.60 -31.46
CA ASN A 82 6.48 -12.28 -30.47
C ASN A 82 5.65 -12.65 -29.24
N PHE A 83 4.98 -13.79 -29.27
CA PHE A 83 4.14 -14.27 -28.18
C PHE A 83 4.92 -14.55 -26.88
N GLN A 84 6.20 -14.90 -26.97
CA GLN A 84 7.03 -15.11 -25.78
C GLN A 84 7.25 -13.77 -25.05
N ALA A 85 7.61 -12.72 -25.78
CA ALA A 85 7.76 -11.38 -25.21
C ALA A 85 6.43 -10.85 -24.65
N LEU A 86 5.32 -11.04 -25.38
CA LEU A 86 3.98 -10.65 -24.89
C LEU A 86 3.62 -11.38 -23.60
N SER A 87 3.84 -12.68 -23.53
CA SER A 87 3.53 -13.49 -22.35
C SER A 87 4.37 -13.07 -21.15
N SER A 88 5.67 -12.80 -21.36
CA SER A 88 6.56 -12.34 -20.27
C SER A 88 6.13 -10.97 -19.73
N LEU A 89 5.86 -10.02 -20.62
CA LEU A 89 5.41 -8.68 -20.25
C LEU A 89 4.06 -8.72 -19.53
N ALA A 90 3.09 -9.48 -20.05
CA ALA A 90 1.79 -9.63 -19.45
C ALA A 90 1.86 -10.23 -18.03
N LYS A 91 2.72 -11.24 -17.82
CA LYS A 91 2.96 -11.81 -16.49
C LYS A 91 3.58 -10.81 -15.54
N GLU A 92 4.56 -10.02 -15.99
CA GLU A 92 5.18 -8.98 -15.16
C GLU A 92 4.16 -7.95 -14.71
N VAL A 93 3.35 -7.42 -15.64
CA VAL A 93 2.31 -6.44 -15.33
C VAL A 93 1.25 -7.03 -14.40
N ALA A 94 0.80 -8.27 -14.67
CA ALA A 94 -0.17 -8.95 -13.82
C ALA A 94 0.34 -9.13 -12.39
N ASN A 95 1.59 -9.59 -12.21
CA ASN A 95 2.19 -9.77 -10.89
C ASN A 95 2.31 -8.45 -10.14
N LYS A 96 2.72 -7.36 -10.81
CA LYS A 96 2.75 -6.02 -10.20
C LYS A 96 1.36 -5.58 -9.72
N LYS A 97 0.32 -5.80 -10.53
CA LYS A 97 -1.06 -5.48 -10.13
C LYS A 97 -1.53 -6.31 -8.94
N ILE A 98 -1.24 -7.61 -8.93
CA ILE A 98 -1.58 -8.50 -7.81
C ILE A 98 -0.91 -7.97 -6.54
N GLN A 99 0.38 -7.66 -6.57
CA GLN A 99 1.10 -7.09 -5.41
C GLN A 99 0.46 -5.80 -4.90
N VAL A 100 0.09 -4.87 -5.79
CA VAL A 100 -0.58 -3.62 -5.40
C VAL A 100 -1.94 -3.88 -4.74
N LEU A 101 -2.73 -4.82 -5.30
CA LEU A 101 -4.03 -5.17 -4.74
C LEU A 101 -3.91 -5.91 -3.40
N GLU A 102 -2.97 -6.84 -3.27
CA GLU A 102 -2.69 -7.53 -2.01
C GLU A 102 -2.25 -6.57 -0.93
N HIS A 103 -1.40 -5.59 -1.29
CA HIS A 103 -0.99 -4.53 -0.38
C HIS A 103 -2.20 -3.67 0.05
N GLY A 104 -3.04 -3.26 -0.88
CA GLY A 104 -4.27 -2.51 -0.59
C GLY A 104 -5.24 -3.27 0.33
N LEU A 105 -5.40 -4.59 0.12
CA LEU A 105 -6.24 -5.42 1.00
C LEU A 105 -5.71 -5.45 2.43
N LYS A 106 -4.41 -5.67 2.62
CA LYS A 106 -3.80 -5.64 3.96
C LYS A 106 -4.00 -4.29 4.66
N PHE A 107 -3.94 -3.20 3.91
CA PHE A 107 -4.21 -1.86 4.42
C PHE A 107 -5.66 -1.72 4.91
N VAL A 108 -6.63 -2.23 4.14
CA VAL A 108 -8.04 -2.26 4.55
C VAL A 108 -8.22 -3.13 5.81
N GLU A 109 -7.65 -4.34 5.84
CA GLU A 109 -7.69 -5.25 7.00
C GLU A 109 -7.12 -4.60 8.27
N PHE A 110 -6.05 -3.81 8.14
CA PHE A 110 -5.51 -3.04 9.25
C PHE A 110 -6.54 -2.07 9.83
N PHE A 111 -7.23 -1.29 8.98
CA PHE A 111 -8.28 -0.38 9.45
C PHE A 111 -9.45 -1.11 10.10
N GLU A 112 -9.90 -2.22 9.52
CA GLU A 112 -10.97 -3.03 10.10
C GLU A 112 -10.61 -3.52 11.51
N GLN A 113 -9.36 -3.94 11.71
CA GLN A 113 -8.85 -4.33 13.03
C GLN A 113 -8.81 -3.15 14.00
N GLN A 114 -8.41 -1.94 13.55
CA GLN A 114 -8.42 -0.74 14.37
C GLN A 114 -9.84 -0.34 14.77
N PHE A 115 -10.81 -0.39 13.84
CA PHE A 115 -12.22 -0.13 14.14
C PHE A 115 -12.77 -1.11 15.16
N ALA A 116 -12.53 -2.41 14.97
CA ALA A 116 -12.95 -3.44 15.91
C ALA A 116 -12.33 -3.23 17.31
N LEU A 117 -11.07 -2.81 17.37
CA LEU A 117 -10.40 -2.48 18.63
C LEU A 117 -11.01 -1.24 19.28
N TYR A 118 -11.32 -0.21 18.49
CA TYR A 118 -11.96 1.00 18.99
C TYR A 118 -13.34 0.71 19.60
N GLU A 119 -14.17 -0.05 18.90
CA GLU A 119 -15.52 -0.40 19.37
C GLU A 119 -15.51 -1.33 20.59
N LYS A 120 -14.53 -2.22 20.68
CA LYS A 120 -14.46 -3.24 21.73
C LYS A 120 -14.24 -2.68 23.13
N TYR A 121 -13.49 -1.60 23.27
CA TYR A 121 -13.08 -1.06 24.57
C TYR A 121 -13.62 0.35 24.78
N PRO A 122 -14.10 0.69 26.01
CA PRO A 122 -14.63 2.03 26.31
C PRO A 122 -13.50 3.08 26.38
N THR A 123 -13.84 4.33 26.08
CA THR A 123 -12.94 5.48 26.29
C THR A 123 -13.00 5.90 27.77
N GLY A 124 -11.84 6.13 28.37
CA GLY A 124 -11.69 6.60 29.76
C GLY A 124 -11.30 5.53 30.77
N PRO A 125 -12.06 4.44 30.95
CA PRO A 125 -11.68 3.34 31.87
C PRO A 125 -10.43 2.60 31.45
N ILE A 126 -9.71 2.05 32.44
CA ILE A 126 -8.61 1.11 32.21
C ILE A 126 -9.19 -0.27 31.89
N TYR A 127 -8.62 -0.93 30.91
CA TYR A 127 -8.92 -2.31 30.52
C TYR A 127 -7.63 -3.09 30.26
N THR A 128 -7.73 -4.39 30.16
CA THR A 128 -6.60 -5.27 29.89
C THR A 128 -6.82 -6.01 28.58
N ARG A 129 -5.78 -6.08 27.75
CA ARG A 129 -5.81 -6.88 26.51
C ARG A 129 -4.47 -7.55 26.22
N PRO A 130 -4.49 -8.74 25.57
CA PRO A 130 -3.27 -9.37 25.10
C PRO A 130 -2.71 -8.61 23.89
N ILE A 131 -1.41 -8.40 23.89
CA ILE A 131 -0.66 -7.83 22.75
C ILE A 131 0.41 -8.84 22.38
N PRO A 132 0.54 -9.23 21.09
CA PRO A 132 1.61 -10.12 20.65
C PRO A 132 2.97 -9.44 20.70
N GLU A 133 4.04 -10.22 20.58
CA GLU A 133 5.38 -9.68 20.37
C GLU A 133 5.40 -8.80 19.12
N LYS A 134 5.98 -7.62 19.22
CA LYS A 134 6.12 -6.65 18.15
C LYS A 134 7.56 -6.23 17.98
N PHE A 135 7.89 -5.74 16.81
CA PHE A 135 9.20 -5.16 16.52
C PHE A 135 9.03 -3.73 16.08
N LEU A 136 9.77 -2.82 16.70
CA LEU A 136 9.68 -1.40 16.43
C LEU A 136 10.99 -0.88 15.85
N TYR A 137 10.90 -0.11 14.78
CA TYR A 137 11.95 0.81 14.39
C TYR A 137 11.78 2.07 15.24
N VAL A 138 12.83 2.50 15.93
CA VAL A 138 12.74 3.57 16.93
C VAL A 138 13.78 4.65 16.71
N ILE A 139 13.39 5.91 16.93
CA ILE A 139 14.30 7.07 16.99
C ILE A 139 14.27 7.62 18.42
N PRO A 140 15.41 7.78 19.08
CA PRO A 140 15.44 8.28 20.45
C PRO A 140 15.10 9.77 20.51
N ILE A 141 14.33 10.15 21.53
CA ILE A 141 14.01 11.53 21.85
C ILE A 141 14.94 11.99 22.98
N PRO A 142 15.74 13.06 22.80
CA PRO A 142 16.64 13.56 23.82
C PRO A 142 15.90 14.02 25.08
N ASN A 143 16.36 13.63 26.27
CA ASN A 143 15.74 13.96 27.55
C ASN A 143 15.79 15.46 27.94
N ASN A 144 16.61 16.25 27.24
CA ASN A 144 16.79 17.70 27.51
C ASN A 144 15.77 18.61 26.77
N LYS A 145 14.92 18.04 25.95
CA LYS A 145 13.83 18.77 25.31
C LYS A 145 12.58 18.61 26.16
N ALA A 146 12.00 19.75 26.62
CA ALA A 146 10.63 19.77 27.07
C ALA A 146 9.79 19.22 25.90
N PHE A 147 9.15 18.09 26.15
CA PHE A 147 8.37 17.40 25.10
C PHE A 147 7.10 18.21 24.82
N ASP A 148 7.21 19.20 23.90
CA ASP A 148 6.04 19.89 23.38
C ASP A 148 5.38 18.99 22.34
N ARG A 149 4.37 18.30 22.78
CA ARG A 149 3.75 17.07 22.28
C ARG A 149 3.23 17.15 20.84
N LYS A 150 2.84 18.30 20.34
CA LYS A 150 2.15 18.39 19.06
C LYS A 150 3.07 18.65 17.88
N LEU A 151 3.98 19.56 18.00
CA LEU A 151 4.87 19.95 16.90
C LEU A 151 6.07 19.01 16.75
N GLN A 152 6.65 18.54 17.87
CA GLN A 152 7.83 17.68 17.81
C GLN A 152 7.50 16.23 17.43
N TYR A 153 6.33 15.72 17.85
CA TYR A 153 5.89 14.38 17.49
C TYR A 153 5.62 14.27 15.98
N GLU A 154 4.91 15.25 15.41
CA GLU A 154 4.59 15.25 13.98
C GLU A 154 5.85 15.31 13.12
N ASP A 155 6.81 16.18 13.46
CA ASP A 155 8.09 16.30 12.76
C ASP A 155 8.95 15.02 12.89
N GLU A 156 9.03 14.42 14.08
CA GLU A 156 9.83 13.20 14.30
C GLU A 156 9.17 11.97 13.65
N VAL A 157 7.85 11.89 13.62
CA VAL A 157 7.12 10.83 12.89
C VAL A 157 7.35 10.96 11.39
N ILE A 158 7.31 12.18 10.84
CA ILE A 158 7.61 12.42 9.43
C ILE A 158 9.05 11.98 9.12
N ASN A 159 10.03 12.35 9.96
CA ASN A 159 11.42 11.94 9.81
C ASN A 159 11.56 10.41 9.88
N LEU A 160 10.84 9.76 10.79
CA LEU A 160 10.81 8.30 10.93
C LEU A 160 10.38 7.61 9.62
N PHE A 161 9.36 8.13 8.94
CA PHE A 161 8.92 7.61 7.64
C PHE A 161 9.94 7.83 6.53
N PHE A 162 10.69 8.95 6.54
CA PHE A 162 11.75 9.21 5.57
C PHE A 162 13.01 8.38 5.82
N ASP A 163 13.31 8.03 7.06
CA ASP A 163 14.48 7.24 7.44
C ASP A 163 14.27 5.73 7.24
N LEU A 164 13.01 5.29 7.13
CA LEU A 164 12.71 3.88 6.87
C LEU A 164 13.12 3.51 5.43
N PRO A 165 13.89 2.43 5.21
CA PRO A 165 14.25 1.98 3.87
C PRO A 165 13.01 1.73 3.01
N TYR A 166 13.06 2.15 1.75
CA TYR A 166 11.92 2.09 0.81
C TYR A 166 11.34 0.68 0.62
N ASP A 167 12.19 -0.34 0.61
CA ASP A 167 11.81 -1.75 0.57
C ASP A 167 11.05 -2.19 1.84
N GLU A 168 11.36 -1.60 2.98
CA GLU A 168 10.65 -1.85 4.24
C GLU A 168 9.31 -1.13 4.31
N MET A 169 9.19 0.05 3.72
CA MET A 169 7.91 0.74 3.58
C MET A 169 6.93 -0.03 2.70
N ASN A 170 7.42 -0.64 1.62
CA ASN A 170 6.58 -1.40 0.69
C ASN A 170 6.11 -2.75 1.26
N ASP A 171 6.91 -3.40 2.10
CA ASP A 171 6.56 -4.65 2.78
C ASP A 171 5.74 -4.41 4.07
N ASN A 172 5.69 -3.16 4.54
CA ASN A 172 5.17 -2.82 5.84
C ASN A 172 3.77 -2.22 5.74
N VAL A 173 2.78 -3.00 6.12
CA VAL A 173 1.38 -2.59 6.13
C VAL A 173 0.94 -2.08 7.49
N SER A 174 1.75 -2.29 8.53
CA SER A 174 1.44 -1.71 9.84
C SER A 174 1.74 -0.21 9.80
N LEU A 175 0.68 0.57 9.86
CA LEU A 175 0.75 2.03 10.04
C LEU A 175 0.79 2.40 11.53
N GLU A 176 0.94 1.42 12.41
CA GLU A 176 1.02 1.69 13.84
C GLU A 176 2.32 2.41 14.15
N HIS A 177 2.19 3.65 14.58
CA HIS A 177 3.28 4.51 15.00
C HIS A 177 2.88 5.26 16.26
N GLY A 178 3.86 5.80 16.96
CA GLY A 178 3.56 6.46 18.22
C GLY A 178 4.78 6.78 19.06
N LEU A 179 4.54 6.87 20.36
CA LEU A 179 5.54 7.11 21.40
C LEU A 179 5.82 5.84 22.19
N LEU A 180 7.08 5.60 22.48
CA LEU A 180 7.56 4.54 23.37
C LEU A 180 8.32 5.17 24.53
N LEU A 181 7.97 4.78 25.75
CA LEU A 181 8.67 5.16 26.97
C LEU A 181 9.12 3.89 27.69
N GLU A 182 10.39 3.83 28.03
CA GLU A 182 10.99 2.79 28.87
C GLU A 182 11.38 3.40 30.20
N HIS A 183 10.75 2.94 31.26
CA HIS A 183 11.09 3.28 32.64
C HIS A 183 11.93 2.18 33.23
N SER A 184 13.09 2.53 33.76
CA SER A 184 14.02 1.61 34.44
C SER A 184 14.73 2.30 35.60
N PRO A 185 15.41 1.55 36.47
CA PRO A 185 16.23 2.15 37.53
C PRO A 185 17.31 3.12 37.04
N ASP A 186 17.77 2.95 35.79
CA ASP A 186 18.76 3.82 35.15
C ASP A 186 18.14 5.12 34.58
N GLY A 187 16.81 5.28 34.65
CA GLY A 187 16.09 6.44 34.19
C GLY A 187 15.06 6.14 33.11
N ILE A 188 14.56 7.21 32.52
CA ILE A 188 13.50 7.16 31.48
C ILE A 188 14.12 7.39 30.12
N LYS A 189 13.83 6.50 29.17
CA LYS A 189 14.18 6.64 27.76
C LYS A 189 12.91 6.81 26.93
N ARG A 190 12.97 7.68 25.93
CA ARG A 190 11.83 8.04 25.08
C ARG A 190 12.18 7.86 23.62
N TYR A 191 11.22 7.39 22.84
CA TYR A 191 11.39 7.16 21.41
C TYR A 191 10.10 7.50 20.67
N VAL A 192 10.24 7.95 19.43
CA VAL A 192 9.20 7.76 18.42
C VAL A 192 9.41 6.41 17.78
N PHE A 193 8.33 5.75 17.36
CA PHE A 193 8.42 4.45 16.72
C PHE A 193 7.45 4.28 15.55
N ILE A 194 7.80 3.32 14.69
CA ILE A 194 6.88 2.68 13.75
C ILE A 194 7.01 1.16 13.90
N GLU A 195 5.88 0.46 13.88
CA GLU A 195 5.87 -1.00 13.92
C GLU A 195 6.39 -1.57 12.59
N VAL A 196 7.22 -2.59 12.66
CA VAL A 196 7.82 -3.28 11.52
C VAL A 196 7.48 -4.77 11.55
N PRO A 197 7.21 -5.42 10.38
CA PRO A 197 6.66 -6.78 10.35
C PRO A 197 7.68 -7.87 10.67
N LYS A 198 8.97 -7.58 10.60
CA LYS A 198 10.04 -8.57 10.73
C LYS A 198 11.08 -8.13 11.74
N ARG A 199 11.63 -9.10 12.48
CA ARG A 199 12.75 -8.88 13.39
C ARG A 199 14.03 -8.60 12.59
N LYS A 200 14.70 -7.47 12.90
CA LYS A 200 16.08 -7.18 12.49
C LYS A 200 16.93 -6.81 13.72
N ALA A 201 18.24 -6.87 13.58
CA ALA A 201 19.16 -6.65 14.71
C ALA A 201 19.05 -5.24 15.33
N ASN A 202 18.65 -4.25 14.55
CA ASN A 202 18.49 -2.85 14.98
C ASN A 202 17.06 -2.48 15.39
N TYR A 203 16.12 -3.46 15.41
CA TYR A 203 14.74 -3.22 15.81
C TYR A 203 14.52 -3.55 17.28
N ARG A 204 13.71 -2.73 17.95
CA ARG A 204 13.34 -2.89 19.33
C ARG A 204 12.24 -3.93 19.48
N PRO A 205 12.48 -5.06 20.16
CA PRO A 205 11.42 -5.99 20.48
C PRO A 205 10.55 -5.44 21.62
N ILE A 206 9.25 -5.57 21.47
CA ILE A 206 8.25 -5.30 22.50
C ILE A 206 7.66 -6.65 22.92
N PRO A 207 7.68 -6.98 24.23
CA PRO A 207 7.29 -8.31 24.69
C PRO A 207 5.81 -8.59 24.45
N ALA A 208 5.51 -9.84 24.12
CA ALA A 208 4.13 -10.33 24.19
C ALA A 208 3.65 -10.36 25.65
N GLY A 209 2.41 -9.97 25.88
CA GLY A 209 1.89 -10.00 27.23
C GLY A 209 0.48 -9.42 27.36
N SER A 210 0.00 -9.37 28.60
CA SER A 210 -1.24 -8.72 28.95
C SER A 210 -0.96 -7.29 29.37
N TYR A 211 -1.39 -6.34 28.53
CA TYR A 211 -1.16 -4.92 28.76
C TYR A 211 -2.35 -4.28 29.44
N HIS A 212 -2.10 -3.40 30.40
CA HIS A 212 -3.10 -2.48 30.88
C HIS A 212 -3.18 -1.30 29.94
N CYS A 213 -4.39 -0.98 29.49
CA CYS A 213 -4.64 -0.03 28.41
C CYS A 213 -5.68 1.01 28.84
N ARG A 214 -5.58 2.22 28.30
CA ARG A 214 -6.58 3.27 28.45
C ARG A 214 -6.72 4.03 27.16
N LYS A 215 -7.96 4.21 26.67
CA LYS A 215 -8.25 5.15 25.57
C LYS A 215 -8.56 6.53 26.10
N GLY A 216 -8.08 7.56 25.41
CA GLY A 216 -8.35 8.97 25.76
C GLY A 216 -8.02 9.92 24.61
N ASP A 217 -8.42 11.17 24.78
CA ASP A 217 -8.31 12.24 23.76
C ASP A 217 -6.98 13.00 23.82
N SER A 218 -6.06 12.63 24.74
CA SER A 218 -4.82 13.34 24.95
C SER A 218 -3.64 12.39 25.10
N TYR A 219 -2.51 12.81 24.59
CA TYR A 219 -1.24 12.15 24.84
C TYR A 219 -0.91 12.19 26.34
N SER A 220 -0.69 11.04 26.92
CA SER A 220 -0.55 10.88 28.36
C SER A 220 0.62 9.97 28.79
N ILE A 221 1.51 9.61 27.83
CA ILE A 221 2.61 8.67 28.07
C ILE A 221 3.51 9.08 29.24
N GLU A 222 3.75 10.37 29.47
CA GLU A 222 4.56 10.88 30.59
C GLU A 222 3.90 10.65 31.96
N HIS A 223 2.58 10.48 31.99
CA HIS A 223 1.80 10.20 33.18
C HIS A 223 1.44 8.72 33.33
N SER A 224 2.11 7.84 32.60
CA SER A 224 1.81 6.41 32.62
C SER A 224 1.80 5.82 34.02
N GLN A 225 2.77 6.17 34.86
CA GLN A 225 2.87 5.65 36.22
C GLN A 225 1.73 6.14 37.11
N GLU A 226 1.27 7.36 36.94
CA GLU A 226 0.12 7.93 37.68
C GLU A 226 -1.18 7.30 37.22
N ILE A 227 -1.37 7.18 35.90
CA ILE A 227 -2.59 6.62 35.28
C ILE A 227 -2.76 5.14 35.67
N PHE A 228 -1.68 4.39 35.72
CA PHE A 228 -1.68 2.95 36.02
C PHE A 228 -1.13 2.61 37.40
N ALA A 229 -1.25 3.52 38.37
CA ALA A 229 -0.70 3.34 39.72
C ALA A 229 -1.20 2.07 40.43
N ASP A 230 -2.41 1.62 40.14
CA ASP A 230 -2.95 0.35 40.68
C ASP A 230 -2.36 -0.91 40.01
N SER A 231 -1.72 -0.75 38.85
CA SER A 231 -1.20 -1.85 38.02
C SER A 231 0.33 -1.91 37.98
N LEU A 232 1.00 -0.81 38.34
CA LEU A 232 2.46 -0.68 38.34
C LEU A 232 2.92 -0.40 39.77
N ALA A 233 3.78 -1.26 40.33
CA ALA A 233 4.40 -0.99 41.60
C ALA A 233 5.33 0.24 41.51
N LYS A 234 5.51 0.93 42.63
CA LYS A 234 6.45 2.07 42.72
C LYS A 234 7.83 1.60 42.34
N ASP A 235 8.51 2.34 41.48
CA ASP A 235 9.87 2.07 40.97
C ASP A 235 10.02 0.77 40.16
N GLN A 236 8.91 0.11 39.77
CA GLN A 236 8.94 -1.07 38.93
C GLN A 236 9.31 -0.67 37.49
N PRO A 237 10.24 -1.38 36.83
CA PRO A 237 10.49 -1.18 35.42
C PRO A 237 9.24 -1.49 34.58
N PHE A 238 8.96 -0.66 33.61
CA PHE A 238 7.84 -0.87 32.67
C PHE A 238 8.10 -0.26 31.29
N ILE A 239 7.35 -0.74 30.34
CA ILE A 239 7.24 -0.16 29.01
C ILE A 239 5.86 0.48 28.88
N ALA A 240 5.82 1.73 28.42
CA ALA A 240 4.59 2.40 27.98
C ALA A 240 4.64 2.68 26.48
N ILE A 241 3.53 2.48 25.80
CA ILE A 241 3.35 2.73 24.37
C ILE A 241 2.08 3.58 24.21
N GLU A 242 2.18 4.68 23.49
CA GLU A 242 1.04 5.50 23.13
C GLU A 242 0.93 5.63 21.63
N THR A 243 -0.22 5.26 21.08
CA THR A 243 -0.49 5.25 19.64
C THR A 243 -1.90 5.75 19.36
N GLU A 244 -2.10 6.36 18.20
CA GLU A 244 -3.44 6.69 17.74
C GLU A 244 -4.24 5.44 17.43
N ILE A 245 -5.53 5.47 17.80
CA ILE A 245 -6.50 4.45 17.39
C ILE A 245 -7.45 5.06 16.38
N ILE A 246 -7.64 4.37 15.30
CA ILE A 246 -8.52 4.81 14.22
C ILE A 246 -9.94 4.34 14.50
N SER A 247 -10.87 5.30 14.62
CA SER A 247 -12.32 5.04 14.68
C SER A 247 -12.94 5.11 13.28
N ALA A 248 -14.17 4.65 13.14
CA ALA A 248 -14.91 4.72 11.88
C ALA A 248 -15.11 6.17 11.38
N GLU A 249 -15.13 7.14 12.30
CA GLU A 249 -15.14 8.58 12.00
C GLU A 249 -13.90 9.21 12.64
N ILE A 250 -12.95 9.65 11.84
CA ILE A 250 -11.69 10.22 12.31
C ILE A 250 -11.81 11.72 12.47
N ASN A 251 -11.56 12.22 13.67
CA ASN A 251 -11.32 13.64 13.90
C ASN A 251 -9.80 13.89 13.87
N ILE A 252 -9.29 14.34 12.73
CA ILE A 252 -7.86 14.58 12.51
C ILE A 252 -7.29 15.62 13.50
N ASN A 253 -8.12 16.56 13.96
CA ASN A 253 -7.70 17.61 14.90
C ASN A 253 -7.71 17.17 16.37
N ASN A 254 -8.37 16.05 16.66
CA ASN A 254 -8.48 15.50 18.01
C ASN A 254 -8.49 13.95 17.94
N PRO A 255 -7.35 13.31 17.64
CA PRO A 255 -7.27 11.86 17.54
C PRO A 255 -7.48 11.22 18.90
N VAL A 256 -8.02 10.01 18.89
CA VAL A 256 -8.12 9.18 20.09
C VAL A 256 -6.85 8.32 20.20
N ASN A 257 -6.21 8.35 21.37
CA ASN A 257 -5.00 7.58 21.63
C ASN A 257 -5.28 6.39 22.57
N GLU A 258 -4.57 5.32 22.40
CA GLU A 258 -4.46 4.23 23.36
C GLU A 258 -3.08 4.26 24.02
N LEU A 259 -3.08 4.46 25.33
CA LEU A 259 -1.91 4.29 26.17
C LEU A 259 -1.91 2.87 26.75
N ARG A 260 -0.80 2.15 26.59
CA ARG A 260 -0.60 0.75 26.98
C ARG A 260 0.62 0.65 27.88
N VAL A 261 0.52 -0.12 28.96
CA VAL A 261 1.67 -0.38 29.83
C VAL A 261 1.80 -1.86 30.13
N ILE A 262 3.04 -2.31 30.25
CA ILE A 262 3.40 -3.65 30.74
C ILE A 262 4.58 -3.52 31.71
N ALA A 263 4.47 -4.14 32.87
CA ALA A 263 5.55 -4.30 33.82
C ALA A 263 6.63 -5.28 33.29
N LEU A 264 7.91 -5.00 33.57
CA LEU A 264 9.04 -5.83 33.16
C LEU A 264 9.55 -6.68 34.33
#